data_ec26b6beabb192b5e23caa196e3ce4e2
#
_entry.id   ec26b6beabb192b5e23caa196e3ce4e2
#
_cell.length_a   1.000
_cell.length_b   1.000
_cell.length_c   1.000
_cell.angle_alpha   90.00
_cell.angle_beta   90.00
_cell.angle_gamma   90.00
#
_symmetry.space_group_name_H-M   'P 1'
#
loop_
_entity.id
_entity.type
_entity.pdbx_description
1 polymer ?
#
loop_
_entity_poly.entity_id
_entity_poly.type
_entity_poly.pdbx_seq_one_letter_code
_entity_poly.pdbx_strand_id
1 'polypeptide(L)'
;IKDYLDFPDFVLEKIKQKTFGEKTIVFFSDLLRVSLLATYGGIWCDASIFLSDKIPLNLRAREFFAFERARNRPSREKLKRIIKSPYFSYGYFNWNEDFMVKMLSSFIIAKSNSHFISALRDILINYWQKEKNIINHYYFVLHVIFELLKKYGYSNNTYKNMSDIECHLLQFYAKNKFDSKLWQEIQQQSFLHKLTHFRTIKKDSMIDKIIIQGIN
;
A
#
# COMPACT_ATOMS: atom_id res chain seq x y z
N ILE A 1 16.97 14.94 3.22
CA ILE A 1 16.36 13.96 4.15
C ILE A 1 16.85 14.19 5.56
N LYS A 2 18.16 14.43 5.78
CA LYS A 2 18.73 14.72 7.11
C LYS A 2 18.07 15.93 7.80
N ASP A 3 17.57 16.89 7.04
CA ASP A 3 16.90 18.09 7.56
C ASP A 3 15.50 17.78 8.14
N TYR A 4 14.93 16.64 7.80
CA TYR A 4 13.57 16.25 8.17
C TYR A 4 13.51 14.99 9.05
N LEU A 5 14.47 14.08 8.91
CA LEU A 5 14.53 12.82 9.64
C LEU A 5 15.97 12.51 10.02
N ASP A 6 16.18 12.26 11.30
CA ASP A 6 17.46 11.80 11.82
C ASP A 6 17.52 10.27 11.75
N PHE A 7 18.08 9.76 10.66
CA PHE A 7 18.34 8.34 10.50
C PHE A 7 19.70 7.99 11.13
N PRO A 8 19.81 6.85 11.83
CA PRO A 8 21.10 6.33 12.27
C PRO A 8 22.09 6.22 11.11
N ASP A 9 23.36 6.54 11.34
CA ASP A 9 24.40 6.55 10.29
C ASP A 9 24.48 5.24 9.51
N PHE A 10 24.29 4.09 10.19
CA PHE A 10 24.29 2.79 9.51
C PHE A 10 23.22 2.66 8.40
N VAL A 11 22.10 3.37 8.50
CA VAL A 11 21.08 3.36 7.42
C VAL A 11 21.64 4.03 6.17
N LEU A 12 22.28 5.19 6.35
CA LEU A 12 22.86 5.95 5.25
C LEU A 12 24.04 5.20 4.61
N GLU A 13 24.86 4.55 5.42
CA GLU A 13 25.94 3.69 4.96
C GLU A 13 25.42 2.52 4.13
N LYS A 14 24.40 1.81 4.60
CA LYS A 14 23.78 0.70 3.87
C LYS A 14 23.16 1.12 2.54
N ILE A 15 22.59 2.33 2.46
CA ILE A 15 22.10 2.89 1.20
C ILE A 15 23.28 3.11 0.23
N LYS A 16 24.36 3.75 0.69
CA LYS A 16 25.55 4.02 -0.12
C LYS A 16 26.20 2.72 -0.64
N GLN A 17 26.31 1.73 0.24
CA GLN A 17 26.89 0.42 -0.06
C GLN A 17 25.98 -0.49 -0.86
N LYS A 18 24.73 -0.10 -1.09
CA LYS A 18 23.69 -0.94 -1.70
C LYS A 18 23.60 -2.32 -1.02
N THR A 19 23.62 -2.36 0.31
CA THR A 19 23.67 -3.60 1.11
C THR A 19 22.61 -4.62 0.72
N PHE A 20 21.42 -4.17 0.30
CA PHE A 20 20.35 -5.03 -0.19
C PHE A 20 20.27 -5.07 -1.73
N GLY A 21 21.41 -4.87 -2.42
CA GLY A 21 21.51 -4.86 -3.87
C GLY A 21 20.65 -3.75 -4.51
N GLU A 22 20.10 -4.01 -5.68
CA GLU A 22 19.23 -3.07 -6.41
C GLU A 22 17.95 -2.72 -5.66
N LYS A 23 17.56 -3.53 -4.68
CA LYS A 23 16.36 -3.33 -3.87
C LYS A 23 16.57 -2.39 -2.69
N THR A 24 17.79 -1.97 -2.39
CA THR A 24 18.11 -1.12 -1.23
C THR A 24 17.23 0.13 -1.16
N ILE A 25 16.98 0.78 -2.30
CA ILE A 25 16.13 1.98 -2.36
C ILE A 25 14.66 1.66 -2.07
N VAL A 26 14.18 0.50 -2.49
CA VAL A 26 12.80 0.06 -2.22
C VAL A 26 12.62 -0.19 -0.72
N PHE A 27 13.56 -0.90 -0.10
CA PHE A 27 13.57 -1.09 1.36
C PHE A 27 13.67 0.23 2.12
N PHE A 28 14.50 1.14 1.63
CA PHE A 28 14.61 2.46 2.23
C PHE A 28 13.30 3.24 2.09
N SER A 29 12.61 3.13 0.98
CA SER A 29 11.28 3.75 0.80
C SER A 29 10.27 3.26 1.85
N ASP A 30 10.31 1.98 2.23
CA ASP A 30 9.47 1.44 3.30
C ASP A 30 9.84 2.02 4.66
N LEU A 31 11.13 2.10 4.98
CA LEU A 31 11.60 2.73 6.23
C LEU A 31 11.29 4.22 6.25
N LEU A 32 11.50 4.93 5.15
CA LEU A 32 11.24 6.37 5.02
C LEU A 32 9.77 6.71 5.28
N ARG A 33 8.83 5.99 4.63
CA ARG A 33 7.38 6.24 4.80
C ARG A 33 6.94 6.07 6.24
N VAL A 34 7.41 5.00 6.89
CA VAL A 34 7.06 4.70 8.27
C VAL A 34 7.67 5.71 9.22
N SER A 35 8.93 6.13 8.98
CA SER A 35 9.62 7.13 9.80
C SER A 35 8.97 8.51 9.69
N LEU A 36 8.60 8.95 8.47
CA LEU A 36 7.87 10.21 8.27
C LEU A 36 6.52 10.19 9.00
N LEU A 37 5.77 9.12 8.87
CA LEU A 37 4.48 8.99 9.53
C LEU A 37 4.61 8.90 11.06
N ALA A 38 5.63 8.23 11.57
CA ALA A 38 5.87 8.16 13.02
C ALA A 38 6.24 9.53 13.60
N THR A 39 7.02 10.31 12.87
CA THR A 39 7.51 11.62 13.36
C THR A 39 6.44 12.71 13.18
N TYR A 40 5.87 12.84 12.01
CA TYR A 40 5.01 13.97 11.65
C TYR A 40 3.52 13.61 11.60
N GLY A 41 3.20 12.32 11.52
CA GLY A 41 1.85 11.87 11.19
C GLY A 41 1.45 12.21 9.76
N GLY A 42 0.16 12.16 9.49
CA GLY A 42 -0.40 12.54 8.20
C GLY A 42 -0.71 11.34 7.31
N ILE A 43 -0.57 11.54 6.01
CA ILE A 43 -0.96 10.56 4.99
C ILE A 43 0.21 10.30 4.05
N TRP A 44 0.67 9.05 4.03
CA TRP A 44 1.55 8.58 2.97
C TRP A 44 0.72 8.16 1.76
N CYS A 45 1.12 8.62 0.60
CA CYS A 45 0.47 8.31 -0.67
C CYS A 45 1.55 8.08 -1.75
N ASP A 46 1.65 6.86 -2.25
CA ASP A 46 2.55 6.56 -3.37
C ASP A 46 2.08 7.28 -4.64
N ALA A 47 3.00 7.63 -5.54
CA ALA A 47 2.69 8.22 -6.85
C ALA A 47 1.79 7.35 -7.74
N SER A 48 1.59 6.09 -7.39
CA SER A 48 0.68 5.16 -8.08
C SER A 48 -0.73 5.12 -7.49
N ILE A 49 -1.08 6.05 -6.60
CA ILE A 49 -2.42 6.21 -6.06
C ILE A 49 -3.15 7.31 -6.82
N PHE A 50 -4.36 7.02 -7.24
CA PHE A 50 -5.31 8.00 -7.79
C PHE A 50 -6.49 8.15 -6.84
N LEU A 51 -6.84 9.38 -6.50
CA LEU A 51 -8.00 9.69 -5.66
C LEU A 51 -9.12 10.19 -6.56
N SER A 52 -10.24 9.49 -6.57
CA SER A 52 -11.46 9.90 -7.30
C SER A 52 -12.42 10.72 -6.42
N ASP A 53 -12.16 10.78 -5.13
CA ASP A 53 -12.95 11.54 -4.16
C ASP A 53 -12.08 11.94 -2.96
N LYS A 54 -12.63 12.79 -2.09
CA LYS A 54 -11.99 13.24 -0.84
C LYS A 54 -11.78 12.07 0.12
N ILE A 55 -10.64 12.07 0.78
CA ILE A 55 -10.38 11.12 1.86
C ILE A 55 -11.38 11.36 2.99
N PRO A 56 -12.18 10.33 3.40
CA PRO A 56 -13.17 10.47 4.44
C PRO A 56 -12.60 11.02 5.76
N LEU A 57 -13.30 11.96 6.37
CA LEU A 57 -12.86 12.59 7.62
C LEU A 57 -12.64 11.59 8.75
N ASN A 58 -13.50 10.59 8.85
CA ASN A 58 -13.40 9.53 9.85
C ASN A 58 -12.15 8.66 9.68
N LEU A 59 -11.55 8.58 8.50
CA LEU A 59 -10.25 7.94 8.28
C LEU A 59 -9.10 8.83 8.71
N ARG A 60 -9.16 10.13 8.38
CA ARG A 60 -8.14 11.11 8.77
C ARG A 60 -8.02 11.30 10.29
N ALA A 61 -9.09 11.05 11.02
CA ALA A 61 -9.11 11.14 12.47
C ALA A 61 -8.51 9.92 13.20
N ARG A 62 -8.21 8.84 12.46
CA ARG A 62 -7.69 7.59 13.06
C ARG A 62 -6.26 7.72 13.53
N GLU A 63 -5.92 6.95 14.55
CA GLU A 63 -4.55 6.82 15.01
C GLU A 63 -3.66 6.13 13.95
N PHE A 64 -4.22 5.09 13.33
CA PHE A 64 -3.58 4.38 12.20
C PHE A 64 -4.65 3.85 11.24
N PHE A 65 -4.36 3.88 9.95
CA PHE A 65 -5.18 3.26 8.92
C PHE A 65 -4.33 2.82 7.72
N ALA A 66 -4.60 1.63 7.22
CA ALA A 66 -4.21 1.15 5.90
C ALA A 66 -5.32 0.25 5.34
N PHE A 67 -5.42 0.14 4.02
CA PHE A 67 -6.28 -0.88 3.41
C PHE A 67 -5.68 -2.27 3.64
N GLU A 68 -6.53 -3.25 3.91
CA GLU A 68 -6.10 -4.61 4.14
C GLU A 68 -6.92 -5.64 3.40
N ARG A 69 -6.32 -6.80 3.18
CA ARG A 69 -7.02 -7.97 2.70
C ARG A 69 -8.15 -8.35 3.67
N ALA A 70 -9.37 -8.43 3.14
CA ALA A 70 -10.50 -8.94 3.91
C ALA A 70 -10.19 -10.35 4.43
N ARG A 71 -10.56 -10.63 5.69
CA ARG A 71 -10.37 -11.97 6.29
C ARG A 71 -11.06 -13.05 5.47
N ASN A 72 -12.28 -12.76 5.03
CA ASN A 72 -13.06 -13.70 4.25
C ASN A 72 -12.83 -13.48 2.76
N ARG A 73 -12.65 -14.56 2.03
CA ARG A 73 -12.60 -14.52 0.58
C ARG A 73 -13.89 -13.87 0.05
N PRO A 74 -13.80 -12.95 -0.90
CA PRO A 74 -14.98 -12.35 -1.52
C PRO A 74 -15.88 -13.38 -2.17
N SER A 75 -17.16 -13.02 -2.40
CA SER A 75 -18.11 -13.88 -3.09
C SER A 75 -17.59 -14.32 -4.45
N ARG A 76 -18.11 -15.46 -4.92
CA ARG A 76 -17.73 -16.02 -6.22
C ARG A 76 -17.99 -15.05 -7.37
N GLU A 77 -19.09 -14.29 -7.30
CA GLU A 77 -19.46 -13.28 -8.29
C GLU A 77 -18.46 -12.12 -8.32
N LYS A 78 -18.09 -11.62 -7.13
CA LYS A 78 -17.09 -10.57 -6.98
C LYS A 78 -15.73 -11.02 -7.50
N LEU A 79 -15.28 -12.21 -7.15
CA LEU A 79 -14.04 -12.78 -7.66
C LEU A 79 -14.06 -13.03 -9.15
N LYS A 80 -15.19 -13.47 -9.73
CA LYS A 80 -15.33 -13.63 -11.18
C LYS A 80 -15.17 -12.29 -11.91
N ARG A 81 -15.69 -11.19 -11.37
CA ARG A 81 -15.45 -9.84 -11.93
C ARG A 81 -13.98 -9.49 -11.94
N ILE A 82 -13.27 -9.75 -10.83
CA ILE A 82 -11.84 -9.51 -10.69
C ILE A 82 -11.03 -10.45 -11.60
N ILE A 83 -11.36 -11.73 -11.60
CA ILE A 83 -10.63 -12.80 -12.33
C ILE A 83 -10.77 -12.68 -13.87
N LYS A 84 -11.86 -12.12 -14.36
CA LYS A 84 -12.05 -11.90 -15.80
C LYS A 84 -11.16 -10.80 -16.37
N SER A 85 -10.51 -10.02 -15.53
CA SER A 85 -9.54 -9.05 -16.00
C SER A 85 -8.27 -9.79 -16.45
N PRO A 86 -7.83 -9.64 -17.72
CA PRO A 86 -6.60 -10.27 -18.21
C PRO A 86 -5.33 -9.74 -17.53
N TYR A 87 -5.47 -8.73 -16.68
CA TYR A 87 -4.39 -8.05 -15.96
C TYR A 87 -4.30 -8.47 -14.49
N PHE A 88 -5.16 -9.40 -14.07
CA PHE A 88 -5.16 -9.90 -12.71
C PHE A 88 -4.09 -10.97 -12.52
N SER A 89 -3.17 -10.72 -11.59
CA SER A 89 -2.24 -11.74 -11.11
C SER A 89 -2.81 -12.43 -9.87
N TYR A 90 -3.12 -13.72 -9.98
CA TYR A 90 -3.59 -14.52 -8.85
C TYR A 90 -2.64 -14.50 -7.64
N GLY A 91 -1.35 -14.31 -7.87
CA GLY A 91 -0.36 -14.24 -6.79
C GLY A 91 -0.48 -13.00 -5.92
N TYR A 92 -1.16 -11.95 -6.39
CA TYR A 92 -1.32 -10.71 -5.63
C TYR A 92 -2.43 -10.82 -4.57
N PHE A 93 -3.54 -11.51 -4.88
CA PHE A 93 -4.65 -11.71 -3.94
C PHE A 93 -4.71 -13.16 -3.50
N ASN A 94 -4.21 -13.42 -2.31
CA ASN A 94 -4.20 -14.73 -1.70
C ASN A 94 -4.83 -14.65 -0.29
N TRP A 95 -5.60 -15.68 0.08
CA TRP A 95 -6.28 -15.81 1.37
C TRP A 95 -5.69 -16.93 2.24
N ASN A 96 -4.60 -17.55 1.81
CA ASN A 96 -3.91 -18.52 2.65
C ASN A 96 -3.42 -17.85 3.94
N GLU A 97 -3.45 -18.58 5.05
CA GLU A 97 -3.04 -18.08 6.35
C GLU A 97 -1.59 -17.60 6.36
N ASP A 98 -0.72 -18.31 5.66
CA ASP A 98 0.71 -18.00 5.54
C ASP A 98 1.01 -16.80 4.63
N PHE A 99 -0.01 -16.28 3.93
CA PHE A 99 0.20 -15.13 3.05
C PHE A 99 0.25 -13.84 3.85
N MET A 100 1.42 -13.21 3.91
CA MET A 100 1.68 -12.06 4.76
C MET A 100 1.47 -10.69 4.08
N VAL A 101 1.30 -10.65 2.74
CA VAL A 101 1.11 -9.37 2.01
C VAL A 101 -0.38 -9.02 2.00
N LYS A 102 -0.88 -8.58 3.14
CA LYS A 102 -2.29 -8.26 3.35
C LYS A 102 -2.55 -6.76 3.45
N MET A 103 -1.53 -5.96 3.72
CA MET A 103 -1.64 -4.50 3.83
C MET A 103 -1.28 -3.80 2.52
N LEU A 104 -2.02 -2.75 2.17
CA LEU A 104 -1.67 -1.84 1.09
C LEU A 104 -0.71 -0.76 1.62
N SER A 105 0.59 -0.99 1.50
CA SER A 105 1.62 -0.06 1.99
C SER A 105 1.72 1.25 1.21
N SER A 106 1.09 1.33 0.05
CA SER A 106 1.11 2.53 -0.80
C SER A 106 0.14 3.65 -0.35
N PHE A 107 -0.71 3.38 0.65
CA PHE A 107 -1.56 4.39 1.28
C PHE A 107 -1.71 4.09 2.77
N ILE A 108 -1.16 4.96 3.60
CA ILE A 108 -1.16 4.81 5.06
C ILE A 108 -1.51 6.15 5.69
N ILE A 109 -2.42 6.14 6.65
CA ILE A 109 -2.70 7.29 7.53
C ILE A 109 -2.17 6.95 8.91
N ALA A 110 -1.48 7.87 9.55
CA ALA A 110 -1.07 7.72 10.94
C ALA A 110 -1.03 9.07 11.67
N LYS A 111 -1.31 9.06 12.96
CA LYS A 111 -0.98 10.19 13.83
C LYS A 111 0.49 10.11 14.23
N SER A 112 1.14 11.25 14.39
CA SER A 112 2.51 11.31 14.91
C SER A 112 2.60 10.61 16.26
N ASN A 113 3.69 9.92 16.49
CA ASN A 113 3.96 9.19 17.73
C ASN A 113 2.88 8.17 18.14
N SER A 114 2.00 7.76 17.23
CA SER A 114 1.06 6.71 17.55
C SER A 114 1.81 5.40 17.80
N HIS A 115 1.29 4.62 18.73
CA HIS A 115 1.97 3.42 19.23
C HIS A 115 2.28 2.42 18.11
N PHE A 116 1.32 2.19 17.22
CA PHE A 116 1.48 1.23 16.14
C PHE A 116 2.56 1.64 15.12
N ILE A 117 2.51 2.87 14.62
CA ILE A 117 3.46 3.32 13.58
C ILE A 117 4.88 3.48 14.15
N SER A 118 4.99 3.87 15.43
CA SER A 118 6.28 3.96 16.12
C SER A 118 6.91 2.57 16.30
N ALA A 119 6.13 1.59 16.75
CA ALA A 119 6.61 0.21 16.85
C ALA A 119 7.02 -0.36 15.48
N LEU A 120 6.27 -0.08 14.43
CA LEU A 120 6.59 -0.51 13.06
C LEU A 120 7.91 0.09 12.58
N ARG A 121 8.15 1.40 12.84
CA ARG A 121 9.41 2.08 12.56
C ARG A 121 10.58 1.45 13.32
N ASP A 122 10.42 1.27 14.61
CA ASP A 122 11.51 0.81 15.47
C ASP A 122 11.96 -0.61 15.13
N ILE A 123 11.00 -1.49 14.78
CA ILE A 123 11.32 -2.84 14.32
C ILE A 123 12.01 -2.78 12.95
N LEU A 124 11.58 -1.92 12.03
CA LEU A 124 12.25 -1.75 10.75
C LEU A 124 13.67 -1.20 10.90
N ILE A 125 13.91 -0.25 11.81
CA ILE A 125 15.26 0.26 12.10
C ILE A 125 16.14 -0.87 12.65
N ASN A 126 15.64 -1.66 13.60
CA ASN A 126 16.35 -2.83 14.11
C ASN A 126 16.67 -3.86 13.01
N TYR A 127 15.73 -4.10 12.13
CA TYR A 127 15.94 -4.96 10.96
C TYR A 127 17.08 -4.42 10.08
N TRP A 128 17.06 -3.14 9.74
CA TRP A 128 18.13 -2.49 8.99
C TRP A 128 19.49 -2.58 9.70
N GLN A 129 19.51 -2.50 11.01
CA GLN A 129 20.76 -2.61 11.78
C GLN A 129 21.38 -4.00 11.69
N LYS A 130 20.57 -5.04 11.84
CA LYS A 130 21.04 -6.43 11.99
C LYS A 130 21.27 -7.13 10.65
N GLU A 131 20.43 -6.87 9.65
CA GLU A 131 20.52 -7.59 8.39
C GLU A 131 21.68 -7.12 7.52
N LYS A 132 22.41 -8.10 6.96
CA LYS A 132 23.59 -7.87 6.12
C LYS A 132 23.37 -8.28 4.66
N ASN A 133 22.32 -9.04 4.37
CA ASN A 133 22.08 -9.64 3.07
C ASN A 133 20.64 -9.42 2.59
N ILE A 134 20.41 -9.61 1.30
CA ILE A 134 19.09 -9.60 0.70
C ILE A 134 18.28 -10.78 1.24
N ILE A 135 17.05 -10.50 1.68
CA ILE A 135 16.04 -11.52 1.88
C ILE A 135 15.31 -11.74 0.55
N ASN A 136 15.14 -13.00 0.14
CA ASN A 136 14.48 -13.36 -1.11
C ASN A 136 13.04 -12.86 -1.25
N HIS A 137 12.42 -12.43 -0.16
CA HIS A 137 11.04 -11.96 -0.10
C HIS A 137 10.93 -10.52 0.41
N TYR A 138 11.71 -9.61 -0.15
CA TYR A 138 11.83 -8.23 0.32
C TYR A 138 10.51 -7.44 0.34
N TYR A 139 9.57 -7.70 -0.56
CA TYR A 139 8.26 -7.05 -0.54
C TYR A 139 7.50 -7.27 0.76
N PHE A 140 7.93 -8.25 1.51
CA PHE A 140 7.18 -8.77 2.65
C PHE A 140 7.68 -8.26 3.99
N VAL A 141 8.85 -7.61 4.07
CA VAL A 141 9.43 -7.21 5.37
C VAL A 141 8.49 -6.28 6.12
N LEU A 142 8.08 -5.17 5.52
CA LEU A 142 7.11 -4.26 6.11
C LEU A 142 5.78 -4.98 6.44
N HIS A 143 5.30 -5.83 5.52
CA HIS A 143 4.05 -6.55 5.67
C HIS A 143 4.12 -7.62 6.76
N VAL A 144 5.23 -8.35 6.84
CA VAL A 144 5.46 -9.33 7.91
C VAL A 144 5.46 -8.66 9.28
N ILE A 145 6.18 -7.55 9.44
CA ILE A 145 6.21 -6.80 10.69
C ILE A 145 4.82 -6.29 11.04
N PHE A 146 4.08 -5.79 10.06
CA PHE A 146 2.71 -5.33 10.24
C PHE A 146 1.79 -6.45 10.77
N GLU A 147 1.81 -7.62 10.14
CA GLU A 147 1.01 -8.78 10.58
C GLU A 147 1.43 -9.29 11.97
N LEU A 148 2.73 -9.28 12.28
CA LEU A 148 3.23 -9.64 13.60
C LEU A 148 2.75 -8.65 14.67
N LEU A 149 2.83 -7.36 14.43
CA LEU A 149 2.31 -6.34 15.35
C LEU A 149 0.83 -6.54 15.63
N LYS A 150 0.03 -6.84 14.60
CA LYS A 150 -1.39 -7.17 14.78
C LYS A 150 -1.59 -8.41 15.64
N LYS A 151 -0.83 -9.46 15.37
CA LYS A 151 -0.91 -10.71 16.13
C LYS A 151 -0.59 -10.51 17.62
N TYR A 152 0.32 -9.61 17.92
CA TYR A 152 0.71 -9.29 19.30
C TYR A 152 -0.11 -8.14 19.93
N GLY A 153 -1.24 -7.79 19.35
CA GLY A 153 -2.23 -6.93 20.00
C GLY A 153 -2.03 -5.42 19.83
N TYR A 154 -1.06 -4.98 19.04
CA TYR A 154 -0.79 -3.55 18.85
C TYR A 154 -1.92 -2.78 18.12
N SER A 155 -2.84 -3.49 17.48
CA SER A 155 -3.91 -2.86 16.68
C SER A 155 -5.32 -3.00 17.26
N ASN A 156 -5.48 -3.51 18.49
CA ASN A 156 -6.76 -4.05 18.96
C ASN A 156 -7.91 -3.05 19.06
N ASN A 157 -7.69 -1.74 19.13
CA ASN A 157 -8.77 -0.76 19.33
C ASN A 157 -8.77 0.43 18.38
N THR A 158 -7.74 0.60 17.54
CA THR A 158 -7.55 1.81 16.73
C THR A 158 -7.84 1.59 15.24
N TYR A 159 -8.15 0.37 14.86
CA TYR A 159 -8.05 -0.09 13.51
C TYR A 159 -9.33 -0.78 12.99
N LYS A 160 -9.99 -0.16 12.04
CA LYS A 160 -11.08 -0.78 11.28
C LYS A 160 -10.64 -0.95 9.84
N ASN A 161 -10.49 -2.19 9.43
CA ASN A 161 -10.01 -2.53 8.09
C ASN A 161 -11.01 -2.11 7.02
N MET A 162 -10.48 -1.53 5.94
CA MET A 162 -11.17 -1.49 4.65
C MET A 162 -10.46 -2.46 3.70
N SER A 163 -11.24 -3.16 2.90
CA SER A 163 -10.71 -4.13 1.94
C SER A 163 -9.77 -3.46 0.93
N ASP A 164 -8.65 -4.11 0.63
CA ASP A 164 -7.71 -3.68 -0.40
C ASP A 164 -8.14 -4.07 -1.82
N ILE A 165 -9.24 -4.80 -1.97
CA ILE A 165 -9.70 -5.32 -3.27
C ILE A 165 -10.32 -4.20 -4.09
N GLU A 166 -11.22 -3.43 -3.47
CA GLU A 166 -11.97 -2.38 -4.15
C GLU A 166 -11.06 -1.28 -4.69
N CYS A 167 -10.00 -0.96 -3.98
CA CYS A 167 -9.03 0.03 -4.44
C CYS A 167 -8.17 -0.44 -5.63
N HIS A 168 -8.20 -1.72 -5.99
CA HIS A 168 -7.51 -2.25 -7.17
C HIS A 168 -8.42 -2.40 -8.40
N LEU A 169 -9.73 -2.15 -8.29
CA LEU A 169 -10.66 -2.37 -9.40
C LEU A 169 -10.28 -1.57 -10.65
N LEU A 170 -9.96 -0.29 -10.51
CA LEU A 170 -9.54 0.52 -11.66
C LEU A 170 -8.28 -0.06 -12.34
N GLN A 171 -7.33 -0.59 -11.59
CA GLN A 171 -6.14 -1.23 -12.14
C GLN A 171 -6.49 -2.43 -13.01
N PHE A 172 -7.48 -3.24 -12.62
CA PHE A 172 -7.88 -4.41 -13.39
C PHE A 172 -8.57 -4.07 -14.69
N TYR A 173 -9.32 -2.97 -14.72
CA TYR A 173 -10.04 -2.51 -15.90
C TYR A 173 -9.29 -1.43 -16.70
N ALA A 174 -8.11 -1.03 -16.26
CA ALA A 174 -7.36 0.11 -16.79
C ALA A 174 -7.20 0.12 -18.31
N LYS A 175 -6.99 -1.06 -18.92
CA LYS A 175 -6.77 -1.23 -20.37
C LYS A 175 -8.05 -1.52 -21.17
N ASN A 176 -9.18 -1.73 -20.51
CA ASN A 176 -10.46 -1.92 -21.17
C ASN A 176 -10.89 -0.61 -21.86
N LYS A 177 -11.73 -0.72 -22.89
CA LYS A 177 -12.40 0.45 -23.47
C LYS A 177 -13.18 1.17 -22.35
N PHE A 178 -13.16 2.49 -22.38
CA PHE A 178 -13.87 3.30 -21.40
C PHE A 178 -15.37 2.96 -21.39
N ASP A 179 -15.89 2.79 -20.18
CA ASP A 179 -17.28 2.53 -19.88
C ASP A 179 -17.66 3.38 -18.66
N SER A 180 -18.48 4.39 -18.88
CA SER A 180 -18.90 5.34 -17.84
C SER A 180 -19.69 4.68 -16.72
N LYS A 181 -20.50 3.67 -17.02
CA LYS A 181 -21.26 2.94 -16.00
C LYS A 181 -20.33 2.13 -15.10
N LEU A 182 -19.38 1.43 -15.70
CA LEU A 182 -18.35 0.69 -14.94
C LEU A 182 -17.51 1.65 -14.09
N TRP A 183 -17.17 2.84 -14.60
CA TRP A 183 -16.45 3.84 -13.84
C TRP A 183 -17.23 4.31 -12.62
N GLN A 184 -18.50 4.63 -12.77
CA GLN A 184 -19.37 4.99 -11.64
C GLN A 184 -19.47 3.86 -10.60
N GLU A 185 -19.60 2.61 -11.04
CA GLU A 185 -19.60 1.45 -10.13
C GLU A 185 -18.27 1.32 -9.34
N ILE A 186 -17.15 1.62 -9.97
CA ILE A 186 -15.82 1.60 -9.32
C ILE A 186 -15.70 2.74 -8.29
N GLN A 187 -16.12 3.96 -8.65
CA GLN A 187 -16.10 5.12 -7.75
C GLN A 187 -16.96 4.91 -6.51
N GLN A 188 -18.13 4.29 -6.65
CA GLN A 188 -18.99 3.97 -5.51
C GLN A 188 -18.36 2.98 -4.52
N GLN A 189 -17.41 2.17 -4.98
CA GLN A 189 -16.76 1.16 -4.13
C GLN A 189 -15.50 1.66 -3.44
N SER A 190 -14.80 2.65 -4.02
CA SER A 190 -13.57 3.19 -3.45
C SER A 190 -13.34 4.64 -3.87
N PHE A 191 -12.95 5.48 -2.92
CA PHE A 191 -12.48 6.83 -3.18
C PHE A 191 -11.02 6.87 -3.66
N LEU A 192 -10.33 5.74 -3.53
CA LEU A 192 -8.91 5.59 -3.80
C LEU A 192 -8.67 4.41 -4.73
N HIS A 193 -7.80 4.59 -5.71
CA HIS A 193 -7.48 3.56 -6.69
C HIS A 193 -5.96 3.34 -6.75
N LYS A 194 -5.52 2.13 -6.39
CA LYS A 194 -4.14 1.70 -6.60
C LYS A 194 -3.95 1.34 -8.05
N LEU A 195 -2.98 1.99 -8.67
CA LEU A 195 -2.57 1.75 -10.05
C LEU A 195 -1.18 1.09 -10.08
N THR A 196 -0.75 0.73 -11.27
CA THR A 196 0.61 0.25 -11.56
C THR A 196 1.25 1.12 -12.63
N HIS A 197 2.54 0.92 -12.88
CA HIS A 197 3.18 1.57 -14.01
C HIS A 197 2.67 0.98 -15.33
N PHE A 198 2.03 1.83 -16.14
CA PHE A 198 1.61 1.48 -17.49
C PHE A 198 2.69 1.94 -18.46
N ARG A 199 3.41 0.99 -19.08
CA ARG A 199 4.41 1.32 -20.11
C ARG A 199 3.79 1.96 -21.35
N THR A 200 2.56 1.55 -21.66
CA THR A 200 1.76 2.08 -22.78
C THR A 200 0.33 2.27 -22.32
N ILE A 201 -0.25 3.39 -22.68
CA ILE A 201 -1.66 3.69 -22.41
C ILE A 201 -2.39 3.63 -23.76
N LYS A 202 -3.37 2.73 -23.83
CA LYS A 202 -4.20 2.57 -25.02
C LYS A 202 -5.21 3.72 -25.08
N LYS A 203 -5.29 4.38 -26.24
CA LYS A 203 -6.30 5.41 -26.49
C LYS A 203 -7.72 4.87 -26.24
N ASP A 204 -8.57 5.72 -25.67
CA ASP A 204 -9.95 5.40 -25.30
C ASP A 204 -10.09 4.28 -24.25
N SER A 205 -9.02 3.91 -23.55
CA SER A 205 -9.10 3.00 -22.40
C SER A 205 -9.60 3.71 -21.14
N MET A 206 -9.95 2.94 -20.11
CA MET A 206 -10.35 3.47 -18.80
C MET A 206 -9.29 4.42 -18.24
N ILE A 207 -8.02 4.00 -18.26
CA ILE A 207 -6.93 4.81 -17.72
C ILE A 207 -6.69 6.09 -18.56
N ASP A 208 -6.83 6.02 -19.89
CA ASP A 208 -6.70 7.16 -20.78
C ASP A 208 -7.79 8.20 -20.48
N LYS A 209 -9.04 7.80 -20.43
CA LYS A 209 -10.16 8.69 -20.18
C LYS A 209 -10.15 9.30 -18.77
N ILE A 210 -9.90 8.49 -17.76
CA ILE A 210 -10.00 8.91 -16.35
C ILE A 210 -8.78 9.73 -15.94
N ILE A 211 -7.56 9.22 -16.21
CA ILE A 211 -6.33 9.83 -15.69
C ILE A 211 -5.76 10.87 -16.64
N ILE A 212 -5.73 10.59 -17.95
CA ILE A 212 -5.09 11.49 -18.92
C ILE A 212 -6.06 12.60 -19.36
N GLN A 213 -7.33 12.26 -19.63
CA GLN A 213 -8.33 13.22 -20.09
C GLN A 213 -9.16 13.82 -18.94
N GLY A 214 -9.03 13.32 -17.70
CA GLY A 214 -9.70 13.87 -16.53
C GLY A 214 -11.23 13.69 -16.52
N ILE A 215 -11.75 12.64 -17.13
CA ILE A 215 -13.19 12.35 -17.10
C ILE A 215 -13.55 11.79 -15.73
N ASN A 216 -14.37 12.52 -14.98
CA ASN A 216 -14.90 12.14 -13.67
C ASN A 216 -16.29 11.50 -13.77
#